data_1aae58007b50907fd52483e3c5839cb7
#
_entry.id   1aae58007b50907fd52483e3c5839cb7
#
_cell.length_a   1.000
_cell.length_b   1.000
_cell.length_c   1.000
_cell.angle_alpha   90.00
_cell.angle_beta   90.00
_cell.angle_gamma   90.00
#
_symmetry.space_group_name_H-M   'P 1'
#
loop_
_entity.id
_entity.type
_entity.pdbx_description
1 polymer ?
#
loop_
_entity_poly.entity_id
_entity_poly.type
_entity_poly.pdbx_seq_one_letter_code
_entity_poly.pdbx_strand_id
1 'polypeptide(L)'
;MECARVADIFQEVDEDVRRDKAKVLWRKYGVYVIIVIVGIVAGTGGRVLWREYNAAQQTEESGRYVVAKQLLDKGNAAGALSSFQSLAAEANTGYGVIAKFQAVVARAKTGDKAGAVIALDLIATDDGIDPIFRGLASLQAVMLLIDDGAAEDLRRRIAELVVEGSPWRYSGLEMQAILKHRNGDVNGARVAFKALSEDAGAPDSMRNRAAQMLAALGGEG
;
A
#
# COMPACT_ATOMS: atom_id res chain seq x y z
N MET A 1 -21.07 36.99 68.04
CA MET A 1 -19.98 37.18 67.05
C MET A 1 -18.80 36.23 67.29
N GLU A 2 -18.86 35.26 68.16
CA GLU A 2 -17.76 34.32 68.41
C GLU A 2 -17.76 33.04 67.55
N CYS A 3 -18.90 32.60 67.01
CA CYS A 3 -18.95 31.38 66.13
C CYS A 3 -18.27 31.54 64.78
N ALA A 4 -18.13 32.75 64.24
CA ALA A 4 -17.47 32.98 62.95
C ALA A 4 -15.94 32.88 63.02
N ARG A 5 -15.33 33.20 64.16
CA ARG A 5 -13.87 33.11 64.39
C ARG A 5 -13.37 31.67 64.52
N VAL A 6 -14.18 30.79 65.09
CA VAL A 6 -13.78 29.38 65.29
C VAL A 6 -13.78 28.63 63.95
N ALA A 7 -14.71 28.91 63.04
CA ALA A 7 -14.76 28.30 61.70
C ALA A 7 -13.56 28.73 60.83
N ASP A 8 -13.07 29.95 60.95
CA ASP A 8 -11.95 30.48 60.20
C ASP A 8 -10.62 29.84 60.61
N ILE A 9 -10.42 29.57 61.91
CA ILE A 9 -9.23 28.91 62.44
C ILE A 9 -9.15 27.43 61.98
N PHE A 10 -10.29 26.72 61.86
CA PHE A 10 -10.30 25.35 61.36
C PHE A 10 -10.04 25.26 59.85
N GLN A 11 -10.47 26.28 59.08
CA GLN A 11 -10.14 26.36 57.64
C GLN A 11 -8.65 26.65 57.43
N GLU A 12 -8.06 27.54 58.20
CA GLU A 12 -6.64 27.93 58.11
C GLU A 12 -5.72 26.76 58.51
N VAL A 13 -6.10 25.95 59.52
CA VAL A 13 -5.37 24.74 59.91
C VAL A 13 -5.50 23.61 58.87
N ASP A 14 -6.65 23.47 58.24
CA ASP A 14 -6.84 22.47 57.17
C ASP A 14 -6.07 22.82 55.89
N GLU A 15 -5.93 24.12 55.60
CA GLU A 15 -5.15 24.60 54.45
C GLU A 15 -3.63 24.42 54.72
N ASP A 16 -3.15 24.69 55.92
CA ASP A 16 -1.75 24.47 56.27
C ASP A 16 -1.36 22.98 56.32
N VAL A 17 -2.24 22.10 56.79
CA VAL A 17 -2.02 20.63 56.78
C VAL A 17 -2.02 20.11 55.32
N ARG A 18 -2.86 20.65 54.46
CA ARG A 18 -2.83 20.32 53.01
C ARG A 18 -1.57 20.80 52.32
N ARG A 19 -1.09 22.02 52.65
CA ARG A 19 0.16 22.56 52.13
C ARG A 19 1.37 21.77 52.56
N ASP A 20 1.43 21.34 53.80
CA ASP A 20 2.55 20.55 54.28
C ASP A 20 2.57 19.13 53.74
N LYS A 21 1.42 18.49 53.60
CA LYS A 21 1.31 17.20 52.88
C LYS A 21 1.73 17.31 51.42
N ALA A 22 1.34 18.39 50.72
CA ALA A 22 1.75 18.64 49.35
C ALA A 22 3.27 18.88 49.24
N LYS A 23 3.89 19.59 50.17
CA LYS A 23 5.36 19.78 50.20
C LYS A 23 6.12 18.50 50.43
N VAL A 24 5.65 17.62 51.32
CA VAL A 24 6.26 16.31 51.58
C VAL A 24 6.16 15.39 50.36
N LEU A 25 5.00 15.36 49.72
CA LEU A 25 4.79 14.63 48.47
C LEU A 25 5.66 15.13 47.32
N TRP A 26 5.73 16.46 47.17
CA TRP A 26 6.57 17.08 46.15
C TRP A 26 8.07 16.84 46.38
N ARG A 27 8.52 16.87 47.64
CA ARG A 27 9.92 16.57 48.01
C ARG A 27 10.28 15.10 47.70
N LYS A 28 9.31 14.19 47.81
CA LYS A 28 9.51 12.74 47.57
C LYS A 28 9.35 12.35 46.11
N TYR A 29 8.39 12.94 45.38
CA TYR A 29 8.01 12.52 44.03
C TYR A 29 8.21 13.59 42.95
N GLY A 30 8.53 14.84 43.34
CA GLY A 30 8.64 15.96 42.38
C GLY A 30 9.63 15.71 41.25
N VAL A 31 10.75 15.03 41.53
CA VAL A 31 11.72 14.66 40.51
C VAL A 31 11.12 13.68 39.48
N TYR A 32 10.33 12.71 39.90
CA TYR A 32 9.67 11.78 39.00
C TYR A 32 8.60 12.46 38.16
N VAL A 33 7.85 13.40 38.73
CA VAL A 33 6.85 14.20 38.02
C VAL A 33 7.53 15.02 36.91
N ILE A 34 8.66 15.68 37.25
CA ILE A 34 9.44 16.46 36.27
C ILE A 34 9.96 15.55 35.14
N ILE A 35 10.50 14.37 35.45
CA ILE A 35 10.99 13.40 34.45
C ILE A 35 9.85 12.99 33.50
N VAL A 36 8.66 12.70 34.04
CA VAL A 36 7.48 12.35 33.24
C VAL A 36 7.07 13.52 32.34
N ILE A 37 7.00 14.74 32.87
CA ILE A 37 6.65 15.93 32.08
C ILE A 37 7.67 16.14 30.95
N VAL A 38 8.96 16.08 31.26
CA VAL A 38 10.03 16.22 30.25
C VAL A 38 9.94 15.11 29.22
N GLY A 39 9.66 13.88 29.63
CA GLY A 39 9.46 12.75 28.73
C GLY A 39 8.29 12.95 27.78
N ILE A 40 7.16 13.47 28.28
CA ILE A 40 5.98 13.77 27.45
C ILE A 40 6.29 14.90 26.46
N VAL A 41 6.93 15.97 26.91
CA VAL A 41 7.27 17.12 26.05
C VAL A 41 8.29 16.71 24.98
N ALA A 42 9.33 15.96 25.35
CA ALA A 42 10.32 15.46 24.39
C ALA A 42 9.71 14.47 23.39
N GLY A 43 8.84 13.56 23.87
CA GLY A 43 8.14 12.59 23.02
C GLY A 43 7.17 13.25 22.05
N THR A 44 6.39 14.22 22.51
CA THR A 44 5.45 14.96 21.64
C THR A 44 6.19 15.87 20.66
N GLY A 45 7.22 16.59 21.11
CA GLY A 45 8.05 17.43 20.24
C GLY A 45 8.77 16.63 19.17
N GLY A 46 9.39 15.50 19.56
CA GLY A 46 10.04 14.59 18.61
C GLY A 46 9.07 14.02 17.57
N ARG A 47 7.85 13.65 17.99
CA ARG A 47 6.80 13.16 17.07
C ARG A 47 6.34 14.24 16.08
N VAL A 48 6.21 15.49 16.52
CA VAL A 48 5.81 16.60 15.63
C VAL A 48 6.90 16.88 14.61
N LEU A 49 8.16 16.99 15.02
CA LEU A 49 9.30 17.18 14.11
C LEU A 49 9.42 16.05 13.08
N TRP A 50 9.25 14.80 13.52
CA TRP A 50 9.26 13.65 12.63
C TRP A 50 8.12 13.70 11.61
N ARG A 51 6.91 14.09 12.02
CA ARG A 51 5.78 14.26 11.12
C ARG A 51 5.99 15.36 10.08
N GLU A 52 6.52 16.50 10.49
CA GLU A 52 6.82 17.62 9.59
C GLU A 52 7.89 17.25 8.57
N TYR A 53 8.95 16.57 9.02
CA TYR A 53 9.99 16.06 8.13
C TYR A 53 9.43 15.09 7.09
N ASN A 54 8.64 14.10 7.51
CA ASN A 54 8.02 13.15 6.60
C ASN A 54 7.01 13.83 5.65
N ALA A 55 6.24 14.81 6.13
CA ALA A 55 5.30 15.56 5.29
C ALA A 55 6.03 16.40 4.23
N ALA A 56 7.15 17.01 4.57
CA ALA A 56 7.99 17.75 3.62
C ALA A 56 8.56 16.81 2.54
N GLN A 57 9.08 15.65 2.93
CA GLN A 57 9.55 14.61 2.00
C GLN A 57 8.44 14.13 1.06
N GLN A 58 7.27 13.79 1.60
CA GLN A 58 6.12 13.38 0.79
C GLN A 58 5.69 14.46 -0.20
N THR A 59 5.74 15.72 0.18
CA THR A 59 5.38 16.84 -0.69
C THR A 59 6.37 16.97 -1.85
N GLU A 60 7.67 16.86 -1.58
CA GLU A 60 8.71 16.90 -2.61
C GLU A 60 8.60 15.72 -3.57
N GLU A 61 8.50 14.48 -3.04
CA GLU A 61 8.35 13.27 -3.85
C GLU A 61 7.07 13.29 -4.68
N SER A 62 5.96 13.78 -4.12
CA SER A 62 4.70 14.01 -4.83
C SER A 62 4.87 14.98 -5.99
N GLY A 63 5.57 16.09 -5.78
CA GLY A 63 5.88 17.05 -6.85
C GLY A 63 6.66 16.41 -8.00
N ARG A 64 7.71 15.64 -7.68
CA ARG A 64 8.50 14.89 -8.66
C ARG A 64 7.67 13.86 -9.41
N TYR A 65 6.78 13.14 -8.69
CA TYR A 65 5.85 12.19 -9.30
C TYR A 65 4.92 12.87 -10.31
N VAL A 66 4.33 14.01 -9.95
CA VAL A 66 3.43 14.76 -10.84
C VAL A 66 4.15 15.21 -12.12
N VAL A 67 5.38 15.71 -11.99
CA VAL A 67 6.20 16.10 -13.16
C VAL A 67 6.48 14.91 -14.07
N ALA A 68 6.89 13.76 -13.51
CA ALA A 68 7.12 12.54 -14.28
C ALA A 68 5.82 12.04 -14.96
N LYS A 69 4.69 12.12 -14.27
CA LYS A 69 3.37 11.77 -14.82
C LYS A 69 2.97 12.68 -15.98
N GLN A 70 3.21 13.98 -15.87
CA GLN A 70 2.96 14.94 -16.97
C GLN A 70 3.81 14.63 -18.21
N LEU A 71 5.06 14.21 -18.03
CA LEU A 71 5.90 13.76 -19.17
C LEU A 71 5.27 12.56 -19.86
N LEU A 72 4.79 11.59 -19.09
CA LEU A 72 4.13 10.39 -19.62
C LEU A 72 2.84 10.73 -20.38
N ASP A 73 2.03 11.63 -19.83
CA ASP A 73 0.75 12.06 -20.41
C ASP A 73 0.94 12.89 -21.70
N LYS A 74 2.07 13.60 -21.81
CA LYS A 74 2.49 14.32 -23.02
C LYS A 74 3.15 13.41 -24.08
N GLY A 75 3.23 12.10 -23.83
CA GLY A 75 3.84 11.15 -24.75
C GLY A 75 5.37 11.03 -24.65
N ASN A 76 6.01 11.80 -23.76
CA ASN A 76 7.46 11.68 -23.51
C ASN A 76 7.74 10.50 -22.57
N ALA A 77 7.54 9.28 -23.07
CA ALA A 77 7.71 8.06 -22.28
C ALA A 77 9.16 7.86 -21.81
N ALA A 78 10.16 8.24 -22.60
CA ALA A 78 11.56 8.11 -22.22
C ALA A 78 11.93 9.07 -21.07
N GLY A 79 11.50 10.33 -21.14
CA GLY A 79 11.69 11.30 -20.07
C GLY A 79 10.96 10.91 -18.79
N ALA A 80 9.74 10.39 -18.91
CA ALA A 80 8.96 9.87 -17.79
C ALA A 80 9.66 8.67 -17.13
N LEU A 81 10.17 7.72 -17.92
CA LEU A 81 10.91 6.55 -17.42
C LEU A 81 12.11 6.97 -16.58
N SER A 82 12.94 7.87 -17.10
CA SER A 82 14.11 8.39 -16.36
C SER A 82 13.70 9.07 -15.04
N SER A 83 12.65 9.91 -15.09
CA SER A 83 12.17 10.63 -13.90
C SER A 83 11.58 9.68 -12.85
N PHE A 84 10.82 8.66 -13.24
CA PHE A 84 10.29 7.65 -12.32
C PHE A 84 11.39 6.76 -11.76
N GLN A 85 12.41 6.41 -12.54
CA GLN A 85 13.55 5.64 -12.04
C GLN A 85 14.36 6.41 -10.98
N SER A 86 14.64 7.70 -11.21
CA SER A 86 15.29 8.56 -10.21
C SER A 86 14.46 8.65 -8.94
N LEU A 87 13.14 8.91 -9.07
CA LEU A 87 12.25 8.94 -7.92
C LEU A 87 12.21 7.60 -7.17
N ALA A 88 12.14 6.47 -7.89
CA ALA A 88 12.12 5.13 -7.30
C ALA A 88 13.40 4.79 -6.52
N ALA A 89 14.54 5.34 -6.94
CA ALA A 89 15.84 5.11 -6.30
C ALA A 89 16.06 5.99 -5.06
N GLU A 90 15.49 7.19 -5.04
CA GLU A 90 15.77 8.21 -4.02
C GLU A 90 14.66 8.36 -2.98
N ALA A 91 13.41 7.98 -3.32
CA ALA A 91 12.27 8.17 -2.44
C ALA A 91 12.33 7.26 -1.22
N ASN A 92 12.08 7.87 -0.06
CA ASN A 92 12.03 7.20 1.24
C ASN A 92 10.59 6.97 1.73
N THR A 93 9.59 7.32 0.93
CA THR A 93 8.16 7.14 1.23
C THR A 93 7.52 6.13 0.27
N GLY A 94 6.20 5.96 0.39
CA GLY A 94 5.44 5.09 -0.53
C GLY A 94 5.53 5.48 -2.01
N TYR A 95 5.97 6.70 -2.32
CA TYR A 95 6.21 7.14 -3.71
C TYR A 95 7.29 6.32 -4.42
N GLY A 96 8.26 5.77 -3.70
CA GLY A 96 9.29 4.89 -4.28
C GLY A 96 8.68 3.66 -4.95
N VAL A 97 7.76 2.98 -4.28
CA VAL A 97 7.08 1.79 -4.84
C VAL A 97 6.18 2.19 -6.01
N ILE A 98 5.39 3.27 -5.87
CA ILE A 98 4.52 3.76 -6.95
C ILE A 98 5.35 4.17 -8.18
N ALA A 99 6.49 4.81 -7.97
CA ALA A 99 7.40 5.20 -9.05
C ALA A 99 7.99 3.99 -9.78
N LYS A 100 8.33 2.89 -9.06
CA LYS A 100 8.75 1.61 -9.70
C LYS A 100 7.69 1.12 -10.69
N PHE A 101 6.40 1.09 -10.30
CA PHE A 101 5.32 0.68 -11.19
C PHE A 101 5.11 1.65 -12.38
N GLN A 102 5.21 2.94 -12.14
CA GLN A 102 5.07 3.91 -13.22
C GLN A 102 6.26 3.87 -14.21
N ALA A 103 7.46 3.56 -13.71
CA ALA A 103 8.61 3.30 -14.58
C ALA A 103 8.37 2.10 -15.50
N VAL A 104 7.71 1.03 -15.02
CA VAL A 104 7.29 -0.10 -15.85
C VAL A 104 6.33 0.35 -16.94
N VAL A 105 5.30 1.14 -16.60
CA VAL A 105 4.34 1.66 -17.58
C VAL A 105 5.05 2.52 -18.63
N ALA A 106 5.93 3.43 -18.20
CA ALA A 106 6.72 4.26 -19.10
C ALA A 106 7.61 3.42 -20.02
N ARG A 107 8.27 2.40 -19.49
CA ARG A 107 9.11 1.46 -20.24
C ARG A 107 8.31 0.69 -21.29
N ALA A 108 7.15 0.16 -20.91
CA ALA A 108 6.27 -0.51 -21.88
C ALA A 108 5.83 0.44 -23.01
N LYS A 109 5.57 1.72 -22.70
CA LYS A 109 5.23 2.75 -23.71
C LYS A 109 6.39 3.13 -24.62
N THR A 110 7.65 2.91 -24.22
CA THR A 110 8.80 3.05 -25.15
C THR A 110 8.95 1.84 -26.09
N GLY A 111 8.11 0.82 -25.98
CA GLY A 111 8.19 -0.43 -26.73
C GLY A 111 9.07 -1.51 -26.09
N ASP A 112 9.74 -1.21 -24.97
CA ASP A 112 10.59 -2.16 -24.25
C ASP A 112 9.74 -3.05 -23.31
N LYS A 113 8.93 -3.93 -23.93
CA LYS A 113 8.07 -4.88 -23.21
C LYS A 113 8.90 -5.85 -22.36
N ALA A 114 10.01 -6.35 -22.91
CA ALA A 114 10.88 -7.30 -22.22
C ALA A 114 11.50 -6.65 -20.95
N GLY A 115 12.02 -5.44 -21.07
CA GLY A 115 12.53 -4.70 -19.93
C GLY A 115 11.45 -4.34 -18.90
N ALA A 116 10.21 -4.11 -19.34
CA ALA A 116 9.07 -3.89 -18.44
C ALA A 116 8.77 -5.16 -17.60
N VAL A 117 8.79 -6.35 -18.23
CA VAL A 117 8.60 -7.63 -17.51
C VAL A 117 9.73 -7.87 -16.51
N ILE A 118 10.99 -7.65 -16.90
CA ILE A 118 12.14 -7.78 -15.99
C ILE A 118 11.99 -6.83 -14.78
N ALA A 119 11.55 -5.59 -15.01
CA ALA A 119 11.34 -4.64 -13.93
C ALA A 119 10.20 -5.08 -12.97
N LEU A 120 9.14 -5.70 -13.50
CA LEU A 120 8.08 -6.30 -12.67
C LEU A 120 8.58 -7.50 -11.87
N ASP A 121 9.41 -8.35 -12.46
CA ASP A 121 10.00 -9.49 -11.76
C ASP A 121 10.91 -9.03 -10.60
N LEU A 122 11.67 -7.96 -10.80
CA LEU A 122 12.45 -7.35 -9.71
C LEU A 122 11.56 -6.82 -8.57
N ILE A 123 10.41 -6.21 -8.88
CA ILE A 123 9.45 -5.76 -7.86
C ILE A 123 8.83 -6.98 -7.14
N ALA A 124 8.47 -8.03 -7.88
CA ALA A 124 7.82 -9.23 -7.35
C ALA A 124 8.72 -10.01 -6.37
N THR A 125 10.04 -9.93 -6.56
CA THR A 125 11.04 -10.66 -5.76
C THR A 125 11.73 -9.81 -4.70
N ASP A 126 11.42 -8.52 -4.59
CA ASP A 126 11.98 -7.59 -3.61
C ASP A 126 11.30 -7.75 -2.24
N ASP A 127 11.97 -8.40 -1.29
CA ASP A 127 11.43 -8.61 0.06
C ASP A 127 11.22 -7.33 0.88
N GLY A 128 11.79 -6.21 0.46
CA GLY A 128 11.52 -4.89 1.03
C GLY A 128 10.17 -4.30 0.62
N ILE A 129 9.48 -4.91 -0.35
CA ILE A 129 8.17 -4.47 -0.84
C ILE A 129 7.06 -5.33 -0.21
N ASP A 130 5.97 -4.66 0.21
CA ASP A 130 4.80 -5.33 0.77
C ASP A 130 4.30 -6.44 -0.17
N PRO A 131 3.96 -7.64 0.35
CA PRO A 131 3.48 -8.78 -0.44
C PRO A 131 2.33 -8.46 -1.40
N ILE A 132 1.46 -7.51 -1.05
CA ILE A 132 0.36 -7.11 -1.93
C ILE A 132 0.87 -6.48 -3.23
N PHE A 133 1.91 -5.63 -3.15
CA PHE A 133 2.52 -5.02 -4.34
C PHE A 133 3.37 -6.03 -5.12
N ARG A 134 4.03 -6.96 -4.44
CA ARG A 134 4.75 -8.05 -5.11
C ARG A 134 3.80 -8.90 -5.96
N GLY A 135 2.66 -9.28 -5.41
CA GLY A 135 1.61 -9.98 -6.15
C GLY A 135 1.04 -9.16 -7.31
N LEU A 136 0.88 -7.83 -7.13
CA LEU A 136 0.46 -6.93 -8.21
C LEU A 136 1.48 -6.94 -9.36
N ALA A 137 2.77 -6.91 -9.03
CA ALA A 137 3.83 -6.95 -10.04
C ALA A 137 3.80 -8.27 -10.82
N SER A 138 3.65 -9.41 -10.14
CA SER A 138 3.48 -10.72 -10.79
C SER A 138 2.26 -10.74 -11.71
N LEU A 139 1.12 -10.20 -11.27
CA LEU A 139 -0.09 -10.11 -12.09
C LEU A 139 0.14 -9.24 -13.33
N GLN A 140 0.76 -8.07 -13.18
CA GLN A 140 1.06 -7.19 -14.32
C GLN A 140 2.03 -7.84 -15.31
N ALA A 141 3.02 -8.61 -14.83
CA ALA A 141 3.91 -9.37 -15.71
C ALA A 141 3.12 -10.42 -16.54
N VAL A 142 2.18 -11.14 -15.90
CA VAL A 142 1.28 -12.05 -16.60
C VAL A 142 0.46 -11.31 -17.65
N MET A 143 -0.14 -10.16 -17.29
CA MET A 143 -0.95 -9.37 -18.22
C MET A 143 -0.15 -8.87 -19.43
N LEU A 144 1.11 -8.47 -19.23
CA LEU A 144 1.98 -8.08 -20.33
C LEU A 144 2.34 -9.25 -21.24
N LEU A 145 2.48 -10.45 -20.69
CA LEU A 145 2.91 -11.65 -21.41
C LEU A 145 1.75 -12.49 -21.95
N ILE A 146 0.49 -12.17 -21.60
CA ILE A 146 -0.65 -13.06 -21.85
C ILE A 146 -0.84 -13.40 -23.32
N ASP A 147 -0.50 -12.51 -24.23
CA ASP A 147 -0.72 -12.71 -25.66
C ASP A 147 0.38 -13.54 -26.33
N ASP A 148 1.64 -13.36 -25.96
CA ASP A 148 2.81 -13.87 -26.68
C ASP A 148 3.83 -14.63 -25.81
N GLY A 149 3.66 -14.61 -24.49
CA GLY A 149 4.55 -15.31 -23.56
C GLY A 149 4.44 -16.84 -23.65
N ALA A 150 5.52 -17.53 -23.26
CA ALA A 150 5.52 -18.99 -23.22
C ALA A 150 4.44 -19.52 -22.25
N ALA A 151 3.60 -20.44 -22.72
CA ALA A 151 2.46 -20.95 -21.95
C ALA A 151 2.88 -21.57 -20.61
N GLU A 152 4.03 -22.22 -20.56
CA GLU A 152 4.55 -22.86 -19.34
C GLU A 152 5.00 -21.82 -18.30
N ASP A 153 5.67 -20.75 -18.73
CA ASP A 153 6.05 -19.64 -17.85
C ASP A 153 4.81 -18.95 -17.27
N LEU A 154 3.83 -18.67 -18.12
CA LEU A 154 2.56 -18.08 -17.70
C LEU A 154 1.80 -18.98 -16.70
N ARG A 155 1.74 -20.29 -16.91
CA ARG A 155 1.10 -21.23 -15.96
C ARG A 155 1.78 -21.16 -14.58
N ARG A 156 3.12 -21.15 -14.55
CA ARG A 156 3.88 -21.06 -13.31
C ARG A 156 3.57 -19.75 -12.57
N ARG A 157 3.64 -18.60 -13.26
CA ARG A 157 3.33 -17.27 -12.68
C ARG A 157 1.91 -17.17 -12.16
N ILE A 158 0.94 -17.68 -12.93
CA ILE A 158 -0.47 -17.68 -12.53
C ILE A 158 -0.70 -18.58 -11.31
N ALA A 159 -0.02 -19.73 -11.22
CA ALA A 159 -0.15 -20.64 -10.08
C ALA A 159 0.19 -19.96 -8.75
N GLU A 160 1.17 -19.04 -8.73
CA GLU A 160 1.55 -18.25 -7.54
C GLU A 160 0.46 -17.24 -7.13
N LEU A 161 -0.37 -16.78 -8.08
CA LEU A 161 -1.44 -15.82 -7.82
C LEU A 161 -2.72 -16.48 -7.29
N VAL A 162 -3.02 -17.72 -7.70
CA VAL A 162 -4.30 -18.39 -7.42
C VAL A 162 -4.33 -19.14 -6.08
N VAL A 163 -3.29 -19.00 -5.25
CA VAL A 163 -3.24 -19.61 -3.92
C VAL A 163 -4.37 -19.07 -3.04
N GLU A 164 -4.86 -19.90 -2.11
CA GLU A 164 -5.89 -19.51 -1.17
C GLU A 164 -5.41 -18.34 -0.28
N GLY A 165 -6.29 -17.35 -0.06
CA GLY A 165 -5.94 -16.14 0.70
C GLY A 165 -5.18 -15.07 -0.09
N SER A 166 -4.78 -15.33 -1.33
CA SER A 166 -4.15 -14.31 -2.17
C SER A 166 -5.17 -13.21 -2.54
N PRO A 167 -4.83 -11.92 -2.36
CA PRO A 167 -5.66 -10.81 -2.84
C PRO A 167 -5.86 -10.83 -4.36
N TRP A 168 -4.94 -11.47 -5.08
CA TRP A 168 -4.90 -11.54 -6.54
C TRP A 168 -5.50 -12.83 -7.11
N ARG A 169 -6.05 -13.70 -6.24
CA ARG A 169 -6.57 -15.01 -6.62
C ARG A 169 -7.55 -14.95 -7.78
N TYR A 170 -8.53 -14.10 -7.69
CA TYR A 170 -9.56 -13.99 -8.74
C TYR A 170 -9.02 -13.43 -10.05
N SER A 171 -8.10 -12.47 -9.99
CA SER A 171 -7.38 -11.98 -11.17
C SER A 171 -6.52 -13.08 -11.80
N GLY A 172 -5.86 -13.90 -10.98
CA GLY A 172 -5.11 -15.07 -11.44
C GLY A 172 -6.01 -16.10 -12.13
N LEU A 173 -7.19 -16.40 -11.56
CA LEU A 173 -8.18 -17.30 -12.17
C LEU A 173 -8.68 -16.79 -13.53
N GLU A 174 -8.91 -15.48 -13.65
CA GLU A 174 -9.26 -14.85 -14.93
C GLU A 174 -8.13 -15.02 -15.95
N MET A 175 -6.87 -14.73 -15.57
CA MET A 175 -5.71 -14.92 -16.45
C MET A 175 -5.55 -16.40 -16.85
N GLN A 176 -5.84 -17.34 -15.95
CA GLN A 176 -5.82 -18.76 -16.26
C GLN A 176 -6.86 -19.13 -17.33
N ALA A 177 -8.07 -18.60 -17.24
CA ALA A 177 -9.12 -18.82 -18.22
C ALA A 177 -8.73 -18.22 -19.59
N ILE A 178 -8.17 -17.02 -19.62
CA ILE A 178 -7.66 -16.36 -20.83
C ILE A 178 -6.53 -17.21 -21.46
N LEU A 179 -5.60 -17.69 -20.65
CA LEU A 179 -4.49 -18.52 -21.14
C LEU A 179 -4.99 -19.85 -21.77
N LYS A 180 -6.01 -20.50 -21.18
CA LYS A 180 -6.65 -21.67 -21.78
C LYS A 180 -7.23 -21.34 -23.14
N HIS A 181 -7.98 -20.26 -23.25
CA HIS A 181 -8.54 -19.79 -24.53
C HIS A 181 -7.45 -19.55 -25.58
N ARG A 182 -6.41 -18.79 -25.22
CA ARG A 182 -5.27 -18.52 -26.10
C ARG A 182 -4.61 -19.79 -26.64
N ASN A 183 -4.52 -20.82 -25.81
CA ASN A 183 -3.90 -22.07 -26.17
C ASN A 183 -4.86 -23.03 -26.94
N GLY A 184 -6.06 -22.57 -27.34
CA GLY A 184 -7.05 -23.33 -28.07
C GLY A 184 -7.95 -24.26 -27.23
N ASP A 185 -7.76 -24.26 -25.89
CA ASP A 185 -8.64 -25.00 -24.97
C ASP A 185 -9.90 -24.15 -24.66
N VAL A 186 -10.77 -24.04 -25.70
CA VAL A 186 -12.00 -23.24 -25.58
C VAL A 186 -12.95 -23.84 -24.55
N ASN A 187 -13.05 -25.15 -24.45
CA ASN A 187 -13.92 -25.81 -23.47
C ASN A 187 -13.41 -25.58 -22.03
N GLY A 188 -12.12 -25.73 -21.80
CA GLY A 188 -11.52 -25.45 -20.51
C GLY A 188 -11.62 -23.98 -20.12
N ALA A 189 -11.57 -23.06 -21.09
CA ALA A 189 -11.80 -21.63 -20.86
C ALA A 189 -13.25 -21.33 -20.43
N ARG A 190 -14.25 -21.94 -21.16
CA ARG A 190 -15.68 -21.82 -20.77
C ARG A 190 -15.94 -22.32 -19.36
N VAL A 191 -15.42 -23.49 -18.99
CA VAL A 191 -15.55 -24.02 -17.62
C VAL A 191 -14.95 -23.07 -16.59
N ALA A 192 -13.76 -22.53 -16.87
CA ALA A 192 -13.10 -21.61 -15.95
C ALA A 192 -13.85 -20.26 -15.80
N PHE A 193 -14.34 -19.67 -16.90
CA PHE A 193 -15.13 -18.44 -16.86
C PHE A 193 -16.49 -18.67 -16.18
N LYS A 194 -17.14 -19.80 -16.43
CA LYS A 194 -18.39 -20.17 -15.74
C LYS A 194 -18.16 -20.26 -14.23
N ALA A 195 -17.17 -21.02 -13.79
CA ALA A 195 -16.83 -21.12 -12.37
C ALA A 195 -16.56 -19.75 -11.73
N LEU A 196 -15.83 -18.87 -12.42
CA LEU A 196 -15.54 -17.51 -11.92
C LEU A 196 -16.80 -16.63 -11.88
N SER A 197 -17.72 -16.75 -12.84
CA SER A 197 -18.97 -15.99 -12.88
C SER A 197 -19.96 -16.40 -11.78
N GLU A 198 -19.91 -17.66 -11.34
CA GLU A 198 -20.78 -18.24 -10.31
C GLU A 198 -20.17 -18.19 -8.90
N ASP A 199 -18.88 -17.83 -8.76
CA ASP A 199 -18.19 -17.78 -7.46
C ASP A 199 -18.67 -16.57 -6.66
N ALA A 200 -19.43 -16.83 -5.58
CA ALA A 200 -19.93 -15.79 -4.69
C ALA A 200 -18.82 -15.01 -3.95
N GLY A 201 -17.62 -15.57 -3.82
CA GLY A 201 -16.45 -14.89 -3.22
C GLY A 201 -15.74 -13.94 -4.19
N ALA A 202 -16.02 -14.03 -5.49
CA ALA A 202 -15.43 -13.14 -6.48
C ALA A 202 -16.12 -11.76 -6.47
N PRO A 203 -15.37 -10.67 -6.68
CA PRO A 203 -15.96 -9.34 -6.85
C PRO A 203 -16.97 -9.30 -8.00
N ASP A 204 -18.07 -8.54 -7.84
CA ASP A 204 -19.13 -8.42 -8.84
C ASP A 204 -18.62 -8.04 -10.24
N SER A 205 -17.66 -7.11 -10.29
CA SER A 205 -17.06 -6.70 -11.56
C SER A 205 -16.34 -7.83 -12.29
N MET A 206 -15.73 -8.76 -11.55
CA MET A 206 -15.06 -9.92 -12.10
C MET A 206 -16.06 -10.99 -12.55
N ARG A 207 -17.10 -11.25 -11.75
CA ARG A 207 -18.18 -12.15 -12.15
C ARG A 207 -18.86 -11.71 -13.44
N ASN A 208 -19.20 -10.42 -13.53
CA ASN A 208 -19.80 -9.85 -14.72
C ASN A 208 -18.89 -9.95 -15.95
N ARG A 209 -17.60 -9.70 -15.80
CA ARG A 209 -16.60 -9.82 -16.88
C ARG A 209 -16.43 -11.27 -17.33
N ALA A 210 -16.38 -12.21 -16.37
CA ALA A 210 -16.31 -13.62 -16.63
C ALA A 210 -17.57 -14.12 -17.38
N ALA A 211 -18.77 -13.67 -17.00
CA ALA A 211 -20.02 -13.99 -17.71
C ALA A 211 -20.02 -13.45 -19.14
N GLN A 212 -19.52 -12.22 -19.37
CA GLN A 212 -19.37 -11.67 -20.72
C GLN A 212 -18.41 -12.49 -21.58
N MET A 213 -17.27 -12.92 -21.01
CA MET A 213 -16.31 -13.78 -21.72
C MET A 213 -16.91 -15.15 -22.02
N LEU A 214 -17.66 -15.74 -21.09
CA LEU A 214 -18.36 -17.00 -21.30
C LEU A 214 -19.36 -16.88 -22.46
N ALA A 215 -20.19 -15.84 -22.50
CA ALA A 215 -21.12 -15.58 -23.58
C ALA A 215 -20.41 -15.40 -24.95
N ALA A 216 -19.30 -14.64 -24.98
CA ALA A 216 -18.49 -14.45 -26.18
C ALA A 216 -17.89 -15.75 -26.73
N LEU A 217 -17.61 -16.73 -25.85
CA LEU A 217 -17.14 -18.06 -26.23
C LEU A 217 -18.27 -19.03 -26.63
N GLY A 218 -19.52 -18.55 -26.71
CA GLY A 218 -20.70 -19.37 -27.05
C GLY A 218 -21.14 -20.29 -25.90
N GLY A 219 -20.87 -19.91 -24.66
CA GLY A 219 -21.42 -20.56 -23.47
C GLY A 219 -22.81 -19.96 -23.15
N GLU A 220 -23.75 -20.79 -22.71
CA GLU A 220 -24.98 -20.30 -22.08
C GLU A 220 -24.63 -19.78 -20.68
N GLY A 221 -25.06 -18.55 -20.35
CA GLY A 221 -24.89 -17.90 -19.06
C GLY A 221 -25.82 -18.46 -17.99
#